data_9140a7bb40f6228c7152cad6b77acb90
#
_entry.id   9140a7bb40f6228c7152cad6b77acb90
#
_cell.length_a   1.000
_cell.length_b   1.000
_cell.length_c   1.000
_cell.angle_alpha   90.00
_cell.angle_beta   90.00
_cell.angle_gamma   90.00
#
_symmetry.space_group_name_H-M   'P 1'
#
loop_
_entity.id
_entity.type
_entity.pdbx_description
1 polymer ?
#
loop_
_entity_poly.entity_id
_entity_poly.type
_entity_poly.pdbx_seq_one_letter_code
_entity_poly.pdbx_strand_id
1 'polypeptide(L)'
;MGKIKKILFVLIVVIGLTGCSSYKTDDIDPNMLYGTWQSSGKLTNQNNFYIYNSDGTFTYYSLSISDMMVSKYEEVHGTYTVEGGGIHITPESGAPMVYAVDHLDENQMIYIGRDNAQMTCNRYDYNTLSYHLSRSLN
;
A
#
# COMPACT_ATOMS: atom_id res chain seq x y z
N MET A 1 -19.11 23.35 26.99
CA MET A 1 -18.96 23.25 26.76
C MET A 1 -18.82 22.88 26.30
N GLY A 2 -18.56 22.77 26.14
CA GLY A 2 -18.27 22.33 25.68
C GLY A 2 -17.53 21.98 25.54
N LYS A 3 -17.20 21.93 25.61
CA LYS A 3 -16.52 21.55 25.54
C LYS A 3 -16.19 20.67 25.82
N ILE A 4 -16.25 20.53 26.12
CA ILE A 4 -16.05 19.69 26.33
C ILE A 4 -16.31 18.74 25.92
N LYS A 5 -16.53 18.72 25.56
CA LYS A 5 -16.71 17.94 25.01
C LYS A 5 -16.12 17.43 24.31
N LYS A 6 -15.64 17.86 24.35
CA LYS A 6 -15.05 17.46 23.82
C LYS A 6 -14.29 16.78 24.06
N ILE A 7 -14.13 16.82 24.71
CA ILE A 7 -13.50 16.17 24.95
C ILE A 7 -13.57 15.05 25.11
N LEU A 8 -14.05 14.76 25.30
CA LEU A 8 -14.16 13.80 25.20
C LEU A 8 -14.09 13.06 24.45
N PHE A 9 -14.05 13.22 24.07
CA PHE A 9 -13.92 12.60 23.21
C PHE A 9 -13.04 12.19 22.99
N VAL A 10 -12.66 12.47 23.38
CA VAL A 10 -11.89 12.14 23.11
C VAL A 10 -11.46 11.26 23.50
N LEU A 11 -11.43 11.02 24.10
CA LEU A 11 -11.05 10.30 24.32
C LEU A 11 -11.19 9.31 24.12
N ILE A 12 -11.54 9.21 23.85
CA ILE A 12 -11.62 8.45 23.40
C ILE A 12 -11.12 7.94 22.73
N VAL A 13 -10.90 8.18 22.83
CA VAL A 13 -10.45 7.82 22.18
C VAL A 13 -9.82 7.27 22.28
N VAL A 14 -9.53 7.38 22.87
CA VAL A 14 -8.91 6.94 22.87
C VAL A 14 -8.78 5.99 23.10
N ILE A 15 -8.94 5.71 23.46
CA ILE A 15 -8.77 4.89 23.48
C ILE A 15 -8.66 4.00 22.98
N GLY A 16 -8.72 3.95 22.84
CA GLY A 16 -8.63 3.32 22.28
C GLY A 16 -8.11 2.72 22.10
N LEU A 17 -7.90 2.74 22.50
CA LEU A 17 -7.31 2.38 22.28
C LEU A 17 -6.78 1.77 22.22
N THR A 18 -6.68 1.44 22.42
CA THR A 18 -6.01 1.03 22.27
C THR A 18 -5.34 0.56 21.67
N GLY A 19 -5.16 0.28 21.58
CA GLY A 19 -4.41 -0.01 21.07
C GLY A 19 -3.81 0.05 20.17
N CYS A 20 -4.18 0.25 19.97
CA CYS A 20 -3.71 0.46 19.20
C CYS A 20 -3.16 1.07 18.53
N SER A 21 -3.52 1.10 18.39
CA SER A 21 -2.71 1.54 17.47
C SER A 21 -1.72 2.46 17.95
N SER A 22 -0.66 2.01 17.97
CA SER A 22 0.45 2.79 18.37
C SER A 22 0.97 3.69 17.29
N TYR A 23 0.41 3.59 16.10
CA TYR A 23 0.86 4.40 14.98
C TYR A 23 -0.04 5.57 14.78
N LYS A 24 0.61 6.72 14.64
CA LYS A 24 -0.09 7.91 14.23
C LYS A 24 0.37 8.20 12.82
N THR A 25 -0.50 8.00 11.87
CA THR A 25 -0.21 8.30 10.49
C THR A 25 -0.90 9.60 10.13
N ASP A 26 -0.19 10.45 9.45
CA ASP A 26 -0.78 11.68 8.93
C ASP A 26 -1.70 11.36 7.78
N ASP A 27 -2.57 12.28 7.44
CA ASP A 27 -3.39 12.14 6.25
C ASP A 27 -2.52 11.97 5.03
N ILE A 28 -2.91 11.06 4.16
CA ILE A 28 -2.18 10.78 2.94
C ILE A 28 -2.65 11.75 1.86
N ASP A 29 -1.69 12.38 1.18
CA ASP A 29 -1.99 13.13 -0.04
C ASP A 29 -2.11 12.14 -1.19
N PRO A 30 -3.32 11.95 -1.76
CA PRO A 30 -3.47 11.00 -2.86
C PRO A 30 -2.57 11.30 -4.06
N ASN A 31 -2.26 12.56 -4.30
CA ASN A 31 -1.39 12.93 -5.42
C ASN A 31 0.02 12.36 -5.26
N MET A 32 0.45 12.20 -4.02
CA MET A 32 1.76 11.63 -3.72
C MET A 32 1.75 10.11 -3.90
N LEU A 33 0.57 9.49 -3.80
CA LEU A 33 0.42 8.03 -3.88
C LEU A 33 0.39 7.53 -5.32
N TYR A 34 -0.16 8.31 -6.26
CA TYR A 34 -0.36 7.85 -7.63
C TYR A 34 0.95 7.38 -8.25
N GLY A 35 0.87 6.26 -8.97
CA GLY A 35 2.00 5.72 -9.70
C GLY A 35 2.29 4.28 -9.32
N THR A 36 3.52 3.87 -9.61
CA THR A 36 3.98 2.51 -9.43
C THR A 36 5.02 2.46 -8.32
N TRP A 37 4.86 1.47 -7.45
CA TRP A 37 5.73 1.24 -6.29
C TRP A 37 6.24 -0.18 -6.31
N GLN A 38 7.44 -0.40 -5.81
CA GLN A 38 8.07 -1.71 -5.82
C GLN A 38 8.64 -2.05 -4.45
N SER A 39 8.42 -3.28 -4.02
CA SER A 39 9.06 -3.82 -2.83
C SER A 39 9.63 -5.20 -3.16
N SER A 40 10.59 -5.64 -2.36
CA SER A 40 11.15 -6.99 -2.49
C SER A 40 10.22 -7.99 -1.82
N GLY A 41 10.07 -9.15 -2.43
CA GLY A 41 9.32 -10.25 -1.83
C GLY A 41 10.22 -11.17 -1.02
N LYS A 42 9.61 -12.21 -0.47
CA LYS A 42 10.32 -13.17 0.39
C LYS A 42 11.10 -14.20 -0.41
N LEU A 43 10.68 -14.47 -1.62
CA LEU A 43 11.34 -15.48 -2.46
C LEU A 43 12.48 -14.82 -3.23
N THR A 44 13.43 -15.65 -3.66
CA THR A 44 14.54 -15.17 -4.48
C THR A 44 14.03 -14.52 -5.75
N ASN A 45 14.53 -13.35 -6.06
CA ASN A 45 14.18 -12.57 -7.25
C ASN A 45 12.70 -12.14 -7.29
N GLN A 46 11.98 -12.29 -6.18
CA GLN A 46 10.59 -11.87 -6.12
C GLN A 46 10.49 -10.36 -5.92
N ASN A 47 9.69 -9.73 -6.75
CA ASN A 47 9.42 -8.31 -6.67
C ASN A 47 7.92 -8.10 -6.68
N ASN A 48 7.45 -7.23 -5.80
CA ASN A 48 6.05 -6.90 -5.69
C ASN A 48 5.84 -5.48 -6.19
N PHE A 49 4.83 -5.29 -7.02
CA PHE A 49 4.53 -4.00 -7.62
C PHE A 49 3.11 -3.60 -7.28
N TYR A 50 2.95 -2.35 -6.87
CA TYR A 50 1.67 -1.78 -6.48
C TYR A 50 1.42 -0.58 -7.37
N ILE A 51 0.31 -0.55 -8.06
CA ILE A 51 -0.03 0.55 -8.95
C ILE A 51 -1.30 1.21 -8.45
N TYR A 52 -1.20 2.48 -8.08
CA TYR A 52 -2.33 3.28 -7.64
C TYR A 52 -2.63 4.32 -8.71
N ASN A 53 -3.75 4.16 -9.38
CA ASN A 53 -4.16 5.07 -10.45
C ASN A 53 -5.04 6.17 -9.89
N SER A 54 -4.98 7.34 -10.53
CA SER A 54 -5.75 8.50 -10.07
C SER A 54 -7.26 8.32 -10.21
N ASP A 55 -7.69 7.34 -10.99
CA ASP A 55 -9.11 7.02 -11.15
C ASP A 55 -9.64 6.11 -10.05
N GLY A 56 -8.81 5.74 -9.05
CA GLY A 56 -9.22 4.88 -7.96
C GLY A 56 -9.02 3.39 -8.22
N THR A 57 -8.41 3.02 -9.35
CA THR A 57 -8.09 1.63 -9.60
C THR A 57 -6.74 1.26 -9.05
N PHE A 58 -6.62 -0.02 -8.66
CA PHE A 58 -5.43 -0.58 -8.04
C PHE A 58 -5.05 -1.87 -8.75
N THR A 59 -3.75 -2.07 -8.98
CA THR A 59 -3.25 -3.32 -9.50
C THR A 59 -2.01 -3.73 -8.72
N TYR A 60 -1.91 -5.02 -8.46
CA TYR A 60 -0.77 -5.60 -7.77
C TYR A 60 -0.23 -6.75 -8.61
N TYR A 61 1.08 -6.77 -8.77
CA TYR A 61 1.77 -7.89 -9.39
C TYR A 61 2.84 -8.41 -8.45
N SER A 62 2.99 -9.73 -8.41
CA SER A 62 4.16 -10.35 -7.80
C SER A 62 4.89 -11.11 -8.90
N LEU A 63 6.12 -10.71 -9.18
CA LEU A 63 6.91 -11.27 -10.27
C LEU A 63 8.22 -11.81 -9.74
N SER A 64 8.68 -12.91 -10.35
CA SER A 64 10.06 -13.33 -10.24
C SER A 64 10.79 -12.75 -11.45
N ILE A 65 11.82 -11.97 -11.21
CA ILE A 65 12.59 -11.33 -12.29
C ILE A 65 14.04 -11.77 -12.17
N SER A 66 14.53 -12.44 -13.19
CA SER A 66 15.94 -12.80 -13.32
C SER A 66 16.43 -12.36 -14.68
N ASP A 67 17.72 -12.48 -14.92
CA ASP A 67 18.33 -12.00 -16.15
C ASP A 67 17.68 -12.58 -17.41
N MET A 68 17.21 -13.81 -17.33
CA MET A 68 16.75 -14.54 -18.50
C MET A 68 15.24 -14.75 -18.53
N MET A 69 14.55 -14.52 -17.41
CA MET A 69 13.18 -14.97 -17.32
C MET A 69 12.36 -14.12 -16.35
N VAL A 70 11.12 -13.86 -16.73
CA VAL A 70 10.15 -13.24 -15.86
C VAL A 70 8.98 -14.22 -15.71
N SER A 71 8.59 -14.48 -14.48
CA SER A 71 7.43 -15.31 -14.16
C SER A 71 6.49 -14.55 -13.25
N LYS A 72 5.20 -14.67 -13.49
CA LYS A 72 4.18 -14.01 -12.68
C LYS A 72 3.67 -14.98 -11.62
N TYR A 73 3.82 -14.60 -10.35
CA TYR A 73 3.28 -15.37 -9.25
C TYR A 73 1.83 -14.99 -8.96
N GLU A 74 1.53 -13.70 -9.04
CA GLU A 74 0.22 -13.22 -8.64
C GLU A 74 -0.12 -11.94 -9.38
N GLU A 75 -1.40 -11.76 -9.66
CA GLU A 75 -1.93 -10.54 -10.24
C GLU A 75 -3.27 -10.27 -9.58
N VAL A 76 -3.43 -9.06 -9.04
CA VAL A 76 -4.66 -8.66 -8.36
C VAL A 76 -5.10 -7.31 -8.92
N HIS A 77 -6.38 -7.20 -9.24
CA HIS A 77 -6.99 -5.94 -9.68
C HIS A 77 -8.10 -5.57 -8.70
N GLY A 78 -8.34 -4.29 -8.56
CA GLY A 78 -9.39 -3.81 -7.70
C GLY A 78 -9.46 -2.30 -7.67
N THR A 79 -10.01 -1.78 -6.60
CA THR A 79 -10.13 -0.35 -6.36
C THR A 79 -9.53 -0.02 -5.00
N TYR A 80 -9.26 1.26 -4.79
CA TYR A 80 -8.76 1.72 -3.50
C TYR A 80 -9.34 3.07 -3.16
N THR A 81 -9.38 3.36 -1.86
CA THR A 81 -9.67 4.68 -1.33
C THR A 81 -8.62 5.02 -0.29
N VAL A 82 -8.48 6.31 -0.02
CA VAL A 82 -7.56 6.80 1.00
C VAL A 82 -8.40 7.46 2.08
N GLU A 83 -8.26 6.99 3.32
CA GLU A 83 -8.98 7.54 4.46
C GLU A 83 -8.01 7.71 5.62
N GLY A 84 -7.85 8.96 6.08
CA GLY A 84 -6.90 9.24 7.13
C GLY A 84 -5.50 8.83 6.69
N GLY A 85 -4.83 8.07 7.50
CA GLY A 85 -3.51 7.55 7.19
C GLY A 85 -3.51 6.17 6.56
N GLY A 86 -4.64 5.70 6.02
CA GLY A 86 -4.75 4.35 5.51
C GLY A 86 -5.13 4.27 4.04
N ILE A 87 -4.64 3.24 3.37
CA ILE A 87 -5.05 2.90 2.01
C ILE A 87 -5.97 1.68 2.13
N HIS A 88 -7.21 1.84 1.72
CA HIS A 88 -8.21 0.78 1.76
C HIS A 88 -8.35 0.19 0.38
N ILE A 89 -8.01 -1.09 0.24
CA ILE A 89 -8.00 -1.78 -1.04
C ILE A 89 -9.13 -2.81 -1.07
N THR A 90 -9.93 -2.76 -2.13
CA THR A 90 -11.00 -3.72 -2.38
C THR A 90 -10.64 -4.50 -3.64
N PRO A 91 -10.07 -5.70 -3.51
CA PRO A 91 -9.74 -6.50 -4.70
C PRO A 91 -11.01 -7.02 -5.36
N GLU A 92 -10.93 -7.33 -6.65
CA GLU A 92 -12.06 -7.90 -7.39
C GLU A 92 -12.47 -9.24 -6.81
N SER A 93 -11.52 -9.97 -6.24
CA SER A 93 -11.82 -11.20 -5.53
C SER A 93 -10.95 -11.26 -4.28
N GLY A 94 -11.51 -11.75 -3.19
CA GLY A 94 -10.80 -11.82 -1.93
C GLY A 94 -11.27 -10.76 -0.95
N ALA A 95 -10.65 -10.74 0.21
CA ALA A 95 -11.05 -9.86 1.30
C ALA A 95 -10.45 -8.46 1.15
N PRO A 96 -11.17 -7.43 1.58
CA PRO A 96 -10.60 -6.08 1.62
C PRO A 96 -9.37 -6.02 2.52
N MET A 97 -8.47 -5.10 2.20
CA MET A 97 -7.23 -4.91 2.94
C MET A 97 -7.05 -3.44 3.29
N VAL A 98 -6.37 -3.18 4.40
CA VAL A 98 -6.02 -1.81 4.79
C VAL A 98 -4.53 -1.77 5.10
N TYR A 99 -3.83 -0.81 4.51
CA TYR A 99 -2.43 -0.54 4.82
C TYR A 99 -2.34 0.81 5.52
N ALA A 100 -1.81 0.82 6.73
CA ALA A 100 -1.52 2.07 7.43
C ALA A 100 -0.19 2.60 6.88
N VAL A 101 -0.19 3.84 6.41
CA VAL A 101 1.01 4.44 5.83
C VAL A 101 1.73 5.25 6.89
N ASP A 102 2.98 4.88 7.15
CA ASP A 102 3.81 5.56 8.13
C ASP A 102 4.61 6.70 7.50
N HIS A 103 4.96 6.57 6.24
CA HIS A 103 5.75 7.58 5.51
C HIS A 103 5.41 7.52 4.03
N LEU A 104 5.29 8.69 3.41
CA LEU A 104 5.05 8.78 1.97
C LEU A 104 5.69 10.05 1.44
N ASP A 105 6.60 9.89 0.49
CA ASP A 105 7.15 11.02 -0.27
C ASP A 105 7.23 10.62 -1.74
N GLU A 106 7.88 11.44 -2.57
CA GLU A 106 7.91 11.14 -4.02
C GLU A 106 8.68 9.89 -4.37
N ASN A 107 9.55 9.41 -3.49
CA ASN A 107 10.44 8.31 -3.83
C ASN A 107 10.19 7.05 -3.01
N GLN A 108 9.59 7.19 -1.84
CA GLN A 108 9.50 6.07 -0.91
C GLN A 108 8.18 6.09 -0.15
N MET A 109 7.65 4.90 0.07
CA MET A 109 6.48 4.71 0.92
C MET A 109 6.80 3.62 1.93
N ILE A 110 6.51 3.88 3.20
CA ILE A 110 6.64 2.88 4.25
C ILE A 110 5.26 2.65 4.83
N TYR A 111 4.80 1.42 4.81
CA TYR A 111 3.52 1.09 5.40
C TYR A 111 3.67 -0.04 6.41
N ILE A 112 2.69 -0.14 7.28
CA ILE A 112 2.68 -1.08 8.39
C ILE A 112 1.76 -2.23 8.00
N GLY A 113 2.33 -3.42 7.99
CA GLY A 113 1.57 -4.62 7.71
C GLY A 113 0.88 -5.15 8.94
N ARG A 114 0.26 -6.30 8.77
CA ARG A 114 -0.62 -6.91 9.78
C ARG A 114 0.07 -7.11 11.11
N ASP A 115 1.29 -7.55 11.14
CA ASP A 115 1.99 -7.87 12.38
C ASP A 115 2.91 -6.74 12.83
N ASN A 116 2.54 -5.50 12.51
CA ASN A 116 3.35 -4.32 12.77
C ASN A 116 4.69 -4.36 12.02
N ALA A 117 4.83 -5.23 11.04
CA ALA A 117 6.02 -5.27 10.22
C ALA A 117 5.99 -4.10 9.25
N GLN A 118 7.09 -3.38 9.19
CA GLN A 118 7.22 -2.29 8.23
C GLN A 118 7.59 -2.84 6.86
N MET A 119 6.96 -2.29 5.84
CA MET A 119 7.23 -2.64 4.45
C MET A 119 7.64 -1.38 3.73
N THR A 120 8.76 -1.44 3.05
CA THR A 120 9.29 -0.29 2.32
C THR A 120 9.10 -0.50 0.83
N CYS A 121 8.43 0.47 0.20
CA CYS A 121 8.26 0.48 -1.24
C CYS A 121 9.02 1.67 -1.81
N ASN A 122 9.61 1.46 -2.97
CA ASN A 122 10.30 2.53 -3.68
C ASN A 122 9.53 2.85 -4.95
N ARG A 123 9.55 4.11 -5.34
CA ARG A 123 8.94 4.54 -6.60
C ARG A 123 9.60 3.76 -7.74
N TYR A 124 8.80 3.30 -8.68
CA TYR A 124 9.29 2.46 -9.77
C TYR A 124 8.82 3.00 -11.10
N ASP A 125 9.59 2.74 -12.14
CA ASP A 125 9.24 3.18 -13.47
C ASP A 125 8.22 2.22 -14.11
N TYR A 126 7.06 2.75 -14.45
CA TYR A 126 6.00 1.92 -15.02
C TYR A 126 6.43 1.30 -16.36
N ASN A 127 7.22 2.02 -17.15
CA ASN A 127 7.64 1.47 -18.45
C ASN A 127 8.53 0.24 -18.26
N THR A 128 9.38 0.26 -17.23
CA THR A 128 10.19 -0.90 -16.90
C THR A 128 9.33 -2.08 -16.45
N LEU A 129 8.32 -1.80 -15.61
CA LEU A 129 7.38 -2.85 -15.20
C LEU A 129 6.65 -3.41 -16.41
N SER A 130 6.16 -2.55 -17.29
CA SER A 130 5.45 -2.97 -18.49
C SER A 130 6.32 -3.86 -19.38
N TYR A 131 7.61 -3.53 -19.47
CA TYR A 131 8.56 -4.36 -20.20
C TYR A 131 8.66 -5.75 -19.57
N HIS A 132 8.78 -5.83 -18.25
CA HIS A 132 8.82 -7.14 -17.58
C HIS A 132 7.54 -7.92 -17.80
N LEU A 133 6.39 -7.25 -17.70
CA LEU A 133 5.11 -7.92 -17.92
C LEU A 133 5.00 -8.48 -19.34
N SER A 134 5.52 -7.77 -20.34
CA SER A 134 5.47 -8.23 -21.71
C SER A 134 6.32 -9.49 -21.93
N ARG A 135 7.29 -9.72 -21.06
CA ARG A 135 8.16 -10.89 -21.11
C ARG A 135 7.73 -12.01 -20.17
N SER A 136 6.70 -11.77 -19.39
CA SER A 136 6.23 -12.75 -18.43
C SER A 136 5.72 -14.00 -19.13
N LEU A 137 6.07 -15.17 -18.60
CA LEU A 137 5.67 -16.46 -19.16
C LEU A 137 4.26 -16.87 -18.75
N ASN A 138 3.61 -16.10 -17.92
CA ASN A 138 2.27 -16.47 -17.44
C ASN A 138 1.25 -15.44 -17.85
#